data_aa927d6a2995f2bd88e26783d929a037
#
_entry.id   aa927d6a2995f2bd88e26783d929a037
#
_cell.length_a   1.000
_cell.length_b   1.000
_cell.length_c   1.000
_cell.angle_alpha   90.00
_cell.angle_beta   90.00
_cell.angle_gamma   90.00
#
_symmetry.space_group_name_H-M   'P 1'
#
loop_
_entity.id
_entity.type
_entity.pdbx_description
1 polymer ?
#
loop_
_entity_poly.entity_id
_entity_poly.type
_entity_poly.pdbx_seq_one_letter_code
_entity_poly.pdbx_strand_id
1 'polypeptide(L)'
;MKKKYYNDAFIGNKDITVSFSKYGELLRLYYPLPDYRQYSDFFHTGIKINDSNIIYLHKDINNKYKQYYTENSNVLNTEIENTYFNLKIHQIDCVMINQDVLLKKYIFKNNNTIELNVNFLVHSGAVSSYNNMAGAMIENNALIQYSHNFTSAIFSTEK
;
A
#
# COMPACT_ATOMS: atom_id res chain seq x y z
N MET A 1 -16.32 14.40 -13.45
CA MET A 1 -15.05 15.09 -13.10
C MET A 1 -13.97 14.01 -12.95
N LYS A 2 -12.94 13.94 -13.82
CA LYS A 2 -11.82 12.99 -13.62
C LYS A 2 -11.09 13.40 -12.35
N LYS A 3 -11.03 12.52 -11.35
CA LYS A 3 -10.19 12.74 -10.17
C LYS A 3 -8.74 12.92 -10.64
N LYS A 4 -8.16 14.09 -10.41
CA LYS A 4 -6.73 14.28 -10.58
C LYS A 4 -6.03 13.52 -9.45
N TYR A 5 -5.32 12.45 -9.80
CA TYR A 5 -4.42 11.79 -8.88
C TYR A 5 -3.15 12.63 -8.79
N TYR A 6 -2.87 13.16 -7.61
CA TYR A 6 -1.60 13.84 -7.34
C TYR A 6 -0.65 12.82 -6.71
N ASN A 7 0.54 12.73 -7.25
CA ASN A 7 1.64 12.02 -6.61
C ASN A 7 2.22 12.95 -5.56
N ASP A 8 1.85 12.76 -4.29
CA ASP A 8 2.25 13.65 -3.20
C ASP A 8 3.60 13.24 -2.61
N ALA A 9 3.99 11.96 -2.71
CA ALA A 9 5.26 11.43 -2.24
C ALA A 9 5.82 10.35 -3.17
N PHE A 10 7.15 10.22 -3.18
CA PHE A 10 7.88 9.20 -3.93
C PHE A 10 8.92 8.55 -3.05
N ILE A 11 9.07 7.23 -3.18
CA ILE A 11 10.19 6.47 -2.64
C ILE A 11 10.74 5.56 -3.72
N GLY A 12 11.98 5.17 -3.62
CA GLY A 12 12.56 4.28 -4.62
C GLY A 12 14.03 4.00 -4.39
N ASN A 13 14.54 3.15 -5.26
CA ASN A 13 15.96 2.88 -5.44
C ASN A 13 16.32 3.09 -6.93
N LYS A 14 17.41 2.50 -7.40
CA LYS A 14 17.81 2.60 -8.81
C LYS A 14 16.84 1.92 -9.79
N ASP A 15 16.08 0.91 -9.33
CA ASP A 15 15.25 0.05 -10.20
C ASP A 15 13.74 0.22 -9.92
N ILE A 16 13.32 0.47 -8.68
CA ILE A 16 11.92 0.65 -8.30
C ILE A 16 11.64 2.10 -7.97
N THR A 17 10.57 2.65 -8.52
CA THR A 17 9.98 3.93 -8.10
C THR A 17 8.52 3.74 -7.75
N VAL A 18 8.12 4.21 -6.58
CA VAL A 18 6.75 4.11 -6.08
C VAL A 18 6.24 5.49 -5.71
N SER A 19 5.02 5.80 -6.15
CA SER A 19 4.35 7.05 -5.77
C SER A 19 3.16 6.81 -4.89
N PHE A 20 2.92 7.75 -3.99
CA PHE A 20 1.84 7.72 -3.02
C PHE A 20 1.01 8.99 -3.06
N SER A 21 -0.28 8.84 -2.72
CA SER A 21 -1.12 9.97 -2.35
C SER A 21 -0.78 10.45 -0.93
N LYS A 22 -1.21 11.66 -0.58
CA LYS A 22 -1.12 12.20 0.79
C LYS A 22 -1.86 11.37 1.85
N TYR A 23 -2.63 10.39 1.42
CA TYR A 23 -3.38 9.47 2.26
C TYR A 23 -2.67 8.11 2.47
N GLY A 24 -1.43 7.96 1.97
CA GLY A 24 -0.68 6.71 2.04
C GLY A 24 -1.09 5.63 1.03
N GLU A 25 -1.99 5.98 0.09
CA GLU A 25 -2.36 5.07 -1.00
C GLU A 25 -1.20 4.96 -2.00
N LEU A 26 -0.79 3.73 -2.33
CA LEU A 26 0.12 3.49 -3.42
C LEU A 26 -0.61 3.73 -4.74
N LEU A 27 -0.14 4.72 -5.50
CA LEU A 27 -0.77 5.14 -6.76
C LEU A 27 -0.12 4.51 -7.97
N ARG A 28 1.21 4.38 -7.95
CA ARG A 28 1.98 3.85 -9.08
C ARG A 28 3.23 3.13 -8.61
N LEU A 29 3.57 2.08 -9.32
CA LEU A 29 4.82 1.35 -9.17
C LEU A 29 5.45 1.19 -10.55
N TYR A 30 6.67 1.69 -10.70
CA TYR A 30 7.47 1.58 -11.91
C TYR A 30 8.67 0.67 -11.68
N TYR A 31 8.98 -0.14 -12.69
CA TYR A 31 10.12 -1.05 -12.70
C TYR A 31 10.50 -1.36 -14.17
N PRO A 32 11.77 -1.44 -14.54
CA PRO A 32 12.97 -1.17 -13.73
C PRO A 32 13.31 0.32 -13.58
N LEU A 33 12.63 1.22 -14.27
CA LEU A 33 12.91 2.66 -14.27
C LEU A 33 11.61 3.49 -14.29
N PRO A 34 11.63 4.76 -13.83
CA PRO A 34 10.45 5.63 -13.79
C PRO A 34 9.79 5.87 -15.16
N ASP A 35 10.57 5.83 -16.24
CA ASP A 35 10.07 6.00 -17.61
C ASP A 35 9.52 4.70 -18.22
N TYR A 36 9.62 3.63 -17.47
CA TYR A 36 9.12 2.32 -17.85
C TYR A 36 7.64 2.17 -17.51
N ARG A 37 7.12 0.97 -17.69
CA ARG A 37 5.70 0.69 -17.50
C ARG A 37 5.31 0.71 -16.03
N GLN A 38 4.13 1.20 -15.77
CA GLN A 38 3.47 1.04 -14.50
C GLN A 38 2.96 -0.40 -14.35
N TYR A 39 3.25 -1.03 -13.21
CA TYR A 39 2.89 -2.43 -12.95
C TYR A 39 1.80 -2.61 -11.89
N SER A 40 1.31 -1.55 -11.29
CA SER A 40 0.18 -1.62 -10.36
C SER A 40 -0.96 -0.74 -10.86
N ASP A 41 -2.12 -1.32 -11.10
CA ASP A 41 -3.35 -0.56 -11.39
C ASP A 41 -3.95 0.01 -10.11
N PHE A 42 -3.97 -0.81 -9.09
CA PHE A 42 -4.37 -0.40 -7.76
C PHE A 42 -3.69 -1.25 -6.69
N PHE A 43 -3.42 -0.63 -5.56
CA PHE A 43 -2.96 -1.28 -4.34
C PHE A 43 -3.61 -0.59 -3.15
N HIS A 44 -4.75 -1.13 -2.73
CA HIS A 44 -5.53 -0.57 -1.65
C HIS A 44 -5.37 -1.42 -0.39
N THR A 45 -5.12 -0.76 0.72
CA THR A 45 -5.12 -1.38 2.04
C THR A 45 -6.39 -1.00 2.78
N GLY A 46 -6.96 -1.96 3.46
CA GLY A 46 -8.19 -1.81 4.22
C GLY A 46 -8.17 -2.58 5.53
N ILE A 47 -9.10 -2.26 6.38
CA ILE A 47 -9.35 -2.97 7.63
C ILE A 47 -10.83 -3.29 7.76
N LYS A 48 -11.11 -4.41 8.40
CA LYS A 48 -12.44 -4.76 8.91
C LYS A 48 -12.33 -4.88 10.41
N ILE A 49 -13.10 -4.09 11.14
CA ILE A 49 -13.11 -4.06 12.61
C ILE A 49 -14.37 -4.76 13.09
N ASN A 50 -14.20 -5.85 13.85
CA ASN A 50 -15.27 -6.72 14.29
C ASN A 50 -16.16 -7.13 13.09
N ASP A 51 -17.47 -6.87 13.16
CA ASP A 51 -18.44 -7.15 12.08
C ASP A 51 -18.74 -5.94 11.19
N SER A 52 -17.90 -4.89 11.22
CA SER A 52 -18.09 -3.72 10.38
C SER A 52 -17.88 -4.03 8.89
N ASN A 53 -18.26 -3.08 8.03
CA ASN A 53 -17.85 -3.11 6.63
C ASN A 53 -16.34 -2.83 6.49
N ILE A 54 -15.77 -3.23 5.36
CA ILE A 54 -14.37 -2.94 5.02
C ILE A 54 -14.19 -1.42 4.87
N ILE A 55 -13.19 -0.89 5.55
CA ILE A 55 -12.77 0.50 5.51
C ILE A 55 -11.44 0.58 4.79
N TYR A 56 -11.40 1.24 3.64
CA TYR A 56 -10.13 1.51 2.94
C TYR A 56 -9.42 2.67 3.61
N LEU A 57 -8.17 2.46 3.99
CA LEU A 57 -7.39 3.42 4.78
C LEU A 57 -7.26 4.80 4.12
N HIS A 58 -7.22 4.87 2.80
CA HIS A 58 -7.06 6.11 2.03
C HIS A 58 -8.37 6.84 1.71
N LYS A 59 -9.53 6.30 2.07
CA LYS A 59 -10.85 6.82 1.64
C LYS A 59 -11.83 7.12 2.76
N ASP A 60 -11.58 6.67 3.98
CA ASP A 60 -12.55 6.84 5.06
C ASP A 60 -12.66 8.32 5.47
N ILE A 61 -13.90 8.81 5.57
CA ILE A 61 -14.18 10.19 5.95
C ILE A 61 -13.76 10.53 7.39
N ASN A 62 -13.68 9.50 8.25
CA ASN A 62 -13.30 9.66 9.66
C ASN A 62 -11.78 9.64 9.85
N ASN A 63 -11.00 9.46 8.77
CA ASN A 63 -9.55 9.43 8.85
C ASN A 63 -8.95 10.84 8.74
N LYS A 64 -8.04 11.13 9.65
CA LYS A 64 -7.08 12.25 9.56
C LYS A 64 -5.72 11.71 9.19
N TYR A 65 -4.97 12.44 8.37
CA TYR A 65 -3.70 11.98 7.84
C TYR A 65 -2.59 12.98 8.10
N LYS A 66 -1.40 12.45 8.38
CA LYS A 66 -0.14 13.20 8.40
C LYS A 66 0.92 12.37 7.72
N GLN A 67 1.58 12.93 6.71
CA GLN A 67 2.60 12.23 5.93
C GLN A 67 3.92 13.00 5.99
N TYR A 68 5.04 12.28 6.16
CA TYR A 68 6.37 12.85 6.25
C TYR A 68 7.44 11.78 5.96
N TYR A 69 8.62 12.22 5.57
CA TYR A 69 9.78 11.34 5.46
C TYR A 69 10.54 11.28 6.78
N THR A 70 11.11 10.11 7.08
CA THR A 70 12.13 10.03 8.12
C THR A 70 13.35 10.84 7.67
N GLU A 71 13.91 11.62 8.58
CA GLU A 71 15.04 12.49 8.28
C GLU A 71 16.20 11.73 7.62
N ASN A 72 16.77 12.30 6.56
CA ASN A 72 17.87 11.73 5.77
C ASN A 72 17.63 10.32 5.21
N SER A 73 16.39 9.96 4.94
CA SER A 73 16.03 8.65 4.39
C SER A 73 14.92 8.74 3.34
N ASN A 74 14.73 7.66 2.58
CA ASN A 74 13.58 7.47 1.70
C ASN A 74 12.43 6.66 2.37
N VAL A 75 12.38 6.66 3.69
CA VAL A 75 11.31 6.03 4.45
C VAL A 75 10.15 6.99 4.59
N LEU A 76 9.02 6.65 3.99
CA LEU A 76 7.80 7.43 4.04
C LEU A 76 6.92 6.94 5.19
N ASN A 77 6.50 7.86 6.03
CA ASN A 77 5.58 7.62 7.13
C ASN A 77 4.23 8.24 6.83
N THR A 78 3.16 7.51 7.08
CA THR A 78 1.79 8.02 7.03
C THR A 78 1.07 7.64 8.31
N GLU A 79 0.80 8.63 9.15
CA GLU A 79 -0.01 8.49 10.35
C GLU A 79 -1.48 8.67 9.96
N ILE A 80 -2.32 7.71 10.35
CA ILE A 80 -3.76 7.71 10.10
C ILE A 80 -4.46 7.61 11.44
N GLU A 81 -5.32 8.56 11.75
CA GLU A 81 -6.16 8.56 12.93
C GLU A 81 -7.61 8.43 12.53
N ASN A 82 -8.20 7.25 12.79
CA ASN A 82 -9.63 7.04 12.59
C ASN A 82 -10.39 7.46 13.84
N THR A 83 -11.17 8.53 13.72
CA THR A 83 -11.89 9.13 14.85
C THR A 83 -13.14 8.33 15.26
N TYR A 84 -13.73 7.56 14.35
CA TYR A 84 -14.90 6.75 14.63
C TYR A 84 -14.57 5.52 15.48
N PHE A 85 -13.51 4.80 15.12
CA PHE A 85 -13.06 3.62 15.87
C PHE A 85 -12.01 3.93 16.94
N ASN A 86 -11.62 5.20 17.11
CA ASN A 86 -10.56 5.63 18.02
C ASN A 86 -9.28 4.81 17.85
N LEU A 87 -8.90 4.58 16.60
CA LEU A 87 -7.77 3.76 16.19
C LEU A 87 -6.70 4.63 15.52
N LYS A 88 -5.45 4.43 15.91
CA LYS A 88 -4.30 5.03 15.21
C LYS A 88 -3.56 3.95 14.44
N ILE A 89 -3.20 4.28 13.20
CA ILE A 89 -2.46 3.41 12.31
C ILE A 89 -1.23 4.18 11.84
N HIS A 90 -0.06 3.58 12.01
CA HIS A 90 1.18 4.12 11.48
C HIS A 90 1.64 3.21 10.34
N GLN A 91 1.53 3.70 9.12
CA GLN A 91 2.03 3.06 7.92
C GLN A 91 3.43 3.58 7.63
N ILE A 92 4.35 2.66 7.39
CA ILE A 92 5.76 2.95 7.05
C ILE A 92 6.07 2.24 5.74
N ASP A 93 6.51 2.99 4.76
CA ASP A 93 6.84 2.50 3.42
C ASP A 93 8.31 2.76 3.12
N CYS A 94 9.03 1.76 2.63
CA CYS A 94 10.38 1.96 2.12
C CYS A 94 10.71 0.97 0.99
N VAL A 95 11.55 1.38 0.06
CA VAL A 95 12.15 0.50 -0.94
C VAL A 95 13.56 0.13 -0.49
N MET A 96 13.87 -1.17 -0.48
CA MET A 96 15.20 -1.66 -0.10
C MET A 96 16.26 -1.19 -1.09
N ILE A 97 17.43 -0.78 -0.59
CA ILE A 97 18.47 -0.13 -1.43
C ILE A 97 18.97 -1.03 -2.54
N ASN A 98 19.21 -2.31 -2.26
CA ASN A 98 19.85 -3.26 -3.17
C ASN A 98 18.94 -4.42 -3.58
N GLN A 99 17.64 -4.29 -3.43
CA GLN A 99 16.67 -5.34 -3.75
C GLN A 99 15.40 -4.73 -4.33
N ASP A 100 14.77 -5.47 -5.23
CA ASP A 100 13.50 -5.07 -5.85
C ASP A 100 12.32 -5.37 -4.90
N VAL A 101 12.38 -4.80 -3.71
CA VAL A 101 11.42 -5.03 -2.64
C VAL A 101 10.88 -3.71 -2.10
N LEU A 102 9.57 -3.56 -2.15
CA LEU A 102 8.83 -2.55 -1.41
C LEU A 102 8.35 -3.15 -0.09
N LEU A 103 8.81 -2.59 1.01
CA LEU A 103 8.34 -2.93 2.35
C LEU A 103 7.24 -1.98 2.77
N LYS A 104 6.15 -2.54 3.30
CA LYS A 104 5.04 -1.81 3.89
C LYS A 104 4.78 -2.35 5.29
N LYS A 105 4.98 -1.54 6.31
CA LYS A 105 4.70 -1.91 7.70
C LYS A 105 3.49 -1.13 8.22
N TYR A 106 2.62 -1.80 8.93
CA TYR A 106 1.46 -1.20 9.58
C TYR A 106 1.49 -1.49 11.07
N ILE A 107 1.41 -0.45 11.88
CA ILE A 107 1.35 -0.54 13.33
C ILE A 107 -0.01 -0.02 13.76
N PHE A 108 -0.80 -0.86 14.41
CA PHE A 108 -2.13 -0.51 14.91
C PHE A 108 -2.07 -0.22 16.40
N LYS A 109 -2.66 0.90 16.80
CA LYS A 109 -2.81 1.27 18.19
C LYS A 109 -4.30 1.48 18.50
N ASN A 110 -4.85 0.59 19.30
CA ASN A 110 -6.19 0.74 19.85
C ASN A 110 -6.16 1.70 21.03
N ASN A 111 -6.90 2.81 20.94
CA ASN A 111 -7.04 3.79 22.01
C ASN A 111 -8.33 3.60 22.82
N ASN A 112 -9.10 2.54 22.56
CA ASN A 112 -10.27 2.19 23.34
C ASN A 112 -9.89 1.37 24.59
N THR A 113 -10.79 1.31 25.55
CA THR A 113 -10.67 0.43 26.72
C THR A 113 -11.09 -1.01 26.42
N ILE A 114 -11.73 -1.25 25.28
CA ILE A 114 -12.18 -2.56 24.82
C ILE A 114 -11.24 -3.10 23.74
N GLU A 115 -11.15 -4.42 23.66
CA GLU A 115 -10.43 -5.11 22.58
C GLU A 115 -11.17 -4.97 21.25
N LEU A 116 -10.42 -4.76 20.17
CA LEU A 116 -10.93 -4.71 18.80
C LEU A 116 -10.33 -5.86 17.99
N ASN A 117 -11.18 -6.62 17.33
CA ASN A 117 -10.73 -7.59 16.33
C ASN A 117 -10.55 -6.88 15.01
N VAL A 118 -9.31 -6.82 14.52
CA VAL A 118 -8.94 -6.11 13.30
C VAL A 118 -8.44 -7.09 12.25
N ASN A 119 -9.20 -7.26 11.17
CA ASN A 119 -8.74 -7.98 9.99
C ASN A 119 -8.13 -6.98 9.01
N PHE A 120 -6.87 -7.18 8.66
CA PHE A 120 -6.17 -6.38 7.67
C PHE A 120 -6.33 -6.99 6.27
N LEU A 121 -6.60 -6.14 5.29
CA LEU A 121 -6.88 -6.57 3.91
C LEU A 121 -6.00 -5.82 2.92
N VAL A 122 -5.51 -6.54 1.95
CA VAL A 122 -4.81 -5.99 0.78
C VAL A 122 -5.63 -6.33 -0.46
N HIS A 123 -5.97 -5.31 -1.23
CA HIS A 123 -6.63 -5.44 -2.51
C HIS A 123 -5.69 -4.89 -3.59
N SER A 124 -5.14 -5.77 -4.40
CA SER A 124 -4.09 -5.45 -5.37
C SER A 124 -4.47 -5.96 -6.76
N GLY A 125 -4.15 -5.17 -7.76
CA GLY A 125 -4.26 -5.54 -9.17
C GLY A 125 -2.97 -5.23 -9.91
N ALA A 126 -2.37 -6.26 -10.55
CA ALA A 126 -1.27 -6.07 -11.46
C ALA A 126 -1.79 -5.56 -12.81
N VAL A 127 -1.06 -4.62 -13.42
CA VAL A 127 -1.34 -4.13 -14.77
C VAL A 127 -0.36 -4.73 -15.76
N SER A 128 -0.89 -5.19 -16.88
CA SER A 128 -0.12 -5.38 -18.09
C SER A 128 -0.43 -4.28 -19.09
N SER A 129 0.59 -3.61 -19.56
CA SER A 129 0.44 -2.64 -20.65
C SER A 129 0.12 -3.27 -22.00
N TYR A 130 0.07 -4.59 -22.09
CA TYR A 130 -0.33 -5.35 -23.27
C TYR A 130 -1.49 -6.29 -22.91
N ASN A 131 -2.68 -5.90 -23.35
CA ASN A 131 -3.88 -6.74 -23.40
C ASN A 131 -4.06 -7.73 -22.25
N ASN A 132 -4.45 -7.24 -21.09
CA ASN A 132 -5.31 -7.90 -20.11
C ASN A 132 -5.05 -9.39 -19.76
N MET A 133 -3.88 -9.92 -20.04
CA MET A 133 -3.52 -11.29 -19.61
C MET A 133 -2.76 -11.22 -18.30
N ALA A 134 -3.45 -10.86 -17.25
CA ALA A 134 -2.93 -10.97 -15.89
C ALA A 134 -3.55 -12.19 -15.22
N GLY A 135 -2.73 -12.91 -14.49
CA GLY A 135 -3.16 -14.01 -13.63
C GLY A 135 -2.70 -13.78 -12.20
N ALA A 136 -3.34 -14.50 -11.29
CA ALA A 136 -2.93 -14.52 -9.89
C ALA A 136 -3.04 -15.93 -9.34
N MET A 137 -2.11 -16.28 -8.46
CA MET A 137 -2.12 -17.55 -7.74
C MET A 137 -1.60 -17.35 -6.31
N ILE A 138 -1.95 -18.27 -5.43
CA ILE A 138 -1.41 -18.29 -4.07
C ILE A 138 -0.45 -19.46 -3.98
N GLU A 139 0.78 -19.18 -3.61
CA GLU A 139 1.82 -20.19 -3.39
C GLU A 139 2.69 -19.77 -2.19
N ASN A 140 2.98 -20.72 -1.30
CA ASN A 140 3.81 -20.51 -0.11
C ASN A 140 3.40 -19.27 0.73
N ASN A 141 2.10 -19.03 0.90
CA ASN A 141 1.51 -17.87 1.59
C ASN A 141 1.81 -16.53 0.91
N ALA A 142 2.22 -16.52 -0.34
CA ALA A 142 2.36 -15.34 -1.17
C ALA A 142 1.25 -15.26 -2.21
N LEU A 143 0.69 -14.07 -2.41
CA LEU A 143 -0.10 -13.75 -3.58
C LEU A 143 0.85 -13.41 -4.72
N ILE A 144 0.95 -14.28 -5.69
CA ILE A 144 1.76 -14.07 -6.90
C ILE A 144 0.84 -13.52 -7.98
N GLN A 145 1.16 -12.36 -8.50
CA GLN A 145 0.47 -11.74 -9.63
C GLN A 145 1.43 -11.65 -10.81
N TYR A 146 0.99 -12.09 -11.97
CA TYR A 146 1.82 -12.10 -13.16
C TYR A 146 1.08 -11.58 -14.38
N SER A 147 1.84 -10.97 -15.25
CA SER A 147 1.35 -10.42 -16.50
C SER A 147 2.49 -10.37 -17.51
N HIS A 148 2.42 -11.14 -18.58
CA HIS A 148 3.44 -11.22 -19.63
C HIS A 148 4.85 -11.46 -19.06
N ASN A 149 5.65 -10.39 -19.00
CA ASN A 149 7.05 -10.42 -18.57
C ASN A 149 7.27 -9.88 -17.15
N PHE A 150 6.21 -9.63 -16.41
CA PHE A 150 6.28 -9.10 -15.05
C PHE A 150 5.61 -10.06 -14.07
N THR A 151 6.30 -10.30 -12.98
CA THR A 151 5.76 -11.05 -11.85
C THR A 151 6.02 -10.27 -10.57
N SER A 152 5.01 -10.15 -9.73
CA SER A 152 5.12 -9.60 -8.39
C SER A 152 4.62 -10.61 -7.38
N ALA A 153 5.23 -10.61 -6.20
CA ALA A 153 4.78 -11.40 -5.06
C ALA A 153 4.46 -10.47 -3.90
N ILE A 154 3.32 -10.69 -3.26
CA ILE A 154 2.88 -9.98 -2.07
C ILE A 154 2.75 -11.02 -0.96
N PHE A 155 3.45 -10.82 0.14
CA PHE A 155 3.39 -11.71 1.29
C PHE A 155 3.35 -10.92 2.59
N SER A 156 2.81 -11.54 3.65
CA SER A 156 2.79 -11.00 5.00
C SER A 156 3.76 -11.79 5.89
N THR A 157 4.43 -11.08 6.79
CA THR A 157 5.23 -11.70 7.86
C THR A 157 4.35 -12.14 9.04
N GLU A 158 3.14 -11.62 9.13
CA GLU A 158 2.13 -12.04 10.11
C GLU A 158 1.30 -13.20 9.54
N LYS A 159 0.91 -14.12 10.43
CA LYS A 159 0.07 -15.29 10.10
C LYS A 159 -1.40 -14.99 10.38
#